data_6859694b14162da2b21ec389707ac3f6
#
_entry.id   6859694b14162da2b21ec389707ac3f6
#
_cell.length_a   1.000
_cell.length_b   1.000
_cell.length_c   1.000
_cell.angle_alpha   90.00
_cell.angle_beta   90.00
_cell.angle_gamma   90.00
#
_symmetry.space_group_name_H-M   'P 1'
#
loop_
_entity.id
_entity.type
_entity.pdbx_description
1 polymer ?
#
loop_
_entity_poly.entity_id
_entity_poly.type
_entity_poly.pdbx_seq_one_letter_code
_entity_poly.pdbx_strand_id
1 'polypeptide(L)'
;MGIQLEHRRLSFSRVSGQGMAEVNTQRSCALPADCPDMSDTQAEAVLWAQAMPVVKSVEPGEGQVKVSGYVRSQVLYVARREPDSAERVSIDDPRFEVVIAAPGVSPDDAATAEVTIAHFEAESTGARTLQLTAALAVSAQAFREVAVDVAVAAQATGGSRITVHTESVTLSRPVASPSERVQVGETLGIPEGNPPCILDARSCGVAGWARVAGVQISDGKVSVEGELVLEIAYAPARAAVAVNIVRFERVPFHKSFDIPDARKSMGAKARVELAEVVAIPVSDGAFRVEAAVDVSIELAARERVPAVVEITSETQEIVDTETKSIIVEEMVGEGAVDIDVEDTVPISALAQRRSLTGMEEIKGSLRQVGLSEAEASDGEATVRGLLRSRVFLSDVEEDDAGTFPVAFALEMPVEFSDSVEIPDVIEGDRIEVTSVSESVFVERAGPAKLDVQGSIRIGVAAYRQTRVSVVTAAETMTPVSLDPFAMTFYVVGAGDTLPRIARRYGVPPDKIALANGMAQTDVPEPGQKLYIPAR
;
A
#
# COMPACT_ATOMS: atom_id res chain seq x y z
N MET A 1 34.01 36.69 -18.95
CA MET A 1 34.03 36.25 -17.57
C MET A 1 32.82 35.35 -17.37
N GLY A 2 32.90 34.28 -16.65
CA GLY A 2 31.80 33.35 -16.55
C GLY A 2 31.87 32.50 -15.29
N ILE A 3 30.81 31.80 -15.02
CA ILE A 3 30.71 30.77 -13.99
C ILE A 3 30.70 29.42 -14.69
N GLN A 4 31.56 28.52 -14.27
CA GLN A 4 31.55 27.15 -14.72
C GLN A 4 30.85 26.32 -13.65
N LEU A 5 29.77 25.63 -14.03
CA LEU A 5 29.04 24.71 -13.18
C LEU A 5 29.46 23.28 -13.48
N GLU A 6 29.66 22.52 -12.43
CA GLU A 6 29.75 21.06 -12.51
C GLU A 6 28.33 20.48 -12.30
N HIS A 7 27.81 19.81 -13.32
CA HIS A 7 26.48 19.23 -13.29
C HIS A 7 26.52 17.75 -12.99
N ARG A 8 25.53 17.30 -12.23
CA ARG A 8 25.25 15.89 -12.02
C ARG A 8 23.80 15.61 -12.34
N ARG A 9 23.55 14.56 -13.12
CA ARG A 9 22.21 14.07 -13.39
C ARG A 9 21.73 13.24 -12.21
N LEU A 10 20.66 13.70 -11.57
CA LEU A 10 19.99 13.03 -10.48
C LEU A 10 18.75 12.34 -11.01
N SER A 11 18.57 11.07 -10.64
CA SER A 11 17.35 10.32 -10.91
C SER A 11 16.84 9.74 -9.61
N PHE A 12 15.59 10.01 -9.28
CA PHE A 12 14.92 9.52 -8.08
C PHE A 12 13.44 9.31 -8.35
N SER A 13 12.83 8.43 -7.56
CA SER A 13 11.38 8.21 -7.57
C SER A 13 10.75 8.94 -6.41
N ARG A 14 9.57 9.51 -6.63
CA ARG A 14 8.75 10.11 -5.58
C ARG A 14 7.30 9.70 -5.74
N VAL A 15 6.57 9.67 -4.62
CA VAL A 15 5.11 9.52 -4.66
C VAL A 15 4.50 10.74 -5.35
N SER A 16 3.78 10.52 -6.43
CA SER A 16 3.05 11.57 -7.17
C SER A 16 1.65 11.79 -6.64
N GLY A 17 1.02 10.75 -6.11
CA GLY A 17 -0.27 10.80 -5.45
C GLY A 17 -0.66 9.46 -4.87
N GLN A 18 -1.59 9.49 -3.93
CA GLN A 18 -2.17 8.30 -3.30
C GLN A 18 -3.63 8.55 -2.96
N GLY A 19 -4.37 7.46 -2.80
CA GLY A 19 -5.78 7.54 -2.41
C GLY A 19 -6.31 6.19 -1.98
N MET A 20 -7.53 6.20 -1.44
CA MET A 20 -8.25 5.02 -0.99
C MET A 20 -9.71 5.12 -1.41
N ALA A 21 -10.33 3.98 -1.67
CA ALA A 21 -11.77 3.89 -1.92
C ALA A 21 -12.33 2.55 -1.42
N GLU A 22 -13.60 2.55 -1.06
CA GLU A 22 -14.34 1.32 -0.76
C GLU A 22 -15.21 0.92 -1.94
N VAL A 23 -15.30 -0.38 -2.19
CA VAL A 23 -16.13 -0.96 -3.24
C VAL A 23 -16.97 -2.09 -2.67
N ASN A 24 -18.27 -1.97 -2.85
CA ASN A 24 -19.20 -3.05 -2.56
C ASN A 24 -19.59 -3.73 -3.88
N THR A 25 -19.47 -5.05 -3.93
CA THR A 25 -19.81 -5.84 -5.11
C THR A 25 -20.62 -7.06 -4.71
N GLN A 26 -21.60 -7.40 -5.55
CA GLN A 26 -22.50 -8.51 -5.33
C GLN A 26 -22.74 -9.25 -6.63
N ARG A 27 -22.75 -10.58 -6.58
CA ARG A 27 -22.95 -11.42 -7.76
C ARG A 27 -23.71 -12.71 -7.43
N SER A 28 -24.68 -13.03 -8.27
CA SER A 28 -25.30 -14.35 -8.27
C SER A 28 -24.54 -15.27 -9.22
N CYS A 29 -24.02 -16.38 -8.71
CA CYS A 29 -23.18 -17.33 -9.41
C CYS A 29 -23.83 -18.71 -9.42
N ALA A 30 -23.87 -19.36 -10.60
CA ALA A 30 -24.27 -20.73 -10.69
C ALA A 30 -23.12 -21.67 -10.29
N LEU A 31 -23.40 -22.76 -9.60
CA LEU A 31 -22.42 -23.82 -9.37
C LEU A 31 -21.95 -24.41 -10.71
N PRO A 32 -20.64 -24.70 -10.87
CA PRO A 32 -20.11 -25.44 -12.01
C PRO A 32 -20.85 -26.74 -12.26
N ALA A 33 -20.91 -27.18 -13.53
CA ALA A 33 -21.72 -28.35 -13.91
C ALA A 33 -21.29 -29.67 -13.25
N ASP A 34 -20.02 -29.76 -12.87
CA ASP A 34 -19.40 -30.91 -12.19
C ASP A 34 -19.60 -30.90 -10.67
N CYS A 35 -20.11 -29.80 -10.12
CA CYS A 35 -20.47 -29.72 -8.70
C CYS A 35 -21.87 -30.27 -8.46
N PRO A 36 -22.09 -31.06 -7.39
CA PRO A 36 -23.42 -31.52 -6.98
C PRO A 36 -24.29 -30.33 -6.52
N ASP A 37 -25.60 -30.55 -6.54
CA ASP A 37 -26.56 -29.59 -6.02
C ASP A 37 -26.36 -29.39 -4.52
N MET A 38 -26.62 -28.18 -4.04
CA MET A 38 -26.66 -27.88 -2.62
C MET A 38 -27.85 -28.60 -1.96
N SER A 39 -27.67 -29.01 -0.72
CA SER A 39 -28.75 -29.63 0.05
C SER A 39 -29.86 -28.62 0.32
N ASP A 40 -31.10 -29.05 0.16
CA ASP A 40 -32.31 -28.29 0.50
C ASP A 40 -32.91 -28.71 1.85
N THR A 41 -32.30 -29.71 2.51
CA THR A 41 -32.74 -30.23 3.79
C THR A 41 -32.18 -29.47 4.99
N GLN A 42 -31.20 -28.59 4.77
CA GLN A 42 -30.59 -27.76 5.81
C GLN A 42 -30.95 -26.28 5.64
N ALA A 43 -31.18 -25.60 6.75
CA ALA A 43 -31.47 -24.15 6.78
C ALA A 43 -30.35 -23.31 6.18
N GLU A 44 -29.11 -23.82 6.25
CA GLU A 44 -27.93 -23.22 5.61
C GLU A 44 -27.12 -24.28 4.86
N ALA A 45 -27.13 -24.15 3.54
CA ALA A 45 -26.31 -25.03 2.71
C ALA A 45 -24.82 -24.63 2.74
N VAL A 46 -24.47 -23.40 3.06
CA VAL A 46 -23.07 -22.91 3.12
C VAL A 46 -22.50 -23.10 4.52
N LEU A 47 -21.46 -23.94 4.62
CA LEU A 47 -20.78 -24.26 5.88
C LEU A 47 -19.64 -23.27 6.18
N TRP A 48 -18.93 -22.84 5.15
CA TRP A 48 -17.80 -21.93 5.26
C TRP A 48 -17.59 -21.22 3.92
N ALA A 49 -17.21 -19.97 3.98
CA ALA A 49 -16.87 -19.21 2.80
C ALA A 49 -15.73 -18.24 3.08
N GLN A 50 -14.80 -18.12 2.14
CA GLN A 50 -13.69 -17.21 2.21
C GLN A 50 -13.31 -16.72 0.82
N ALA A 51 -12.64 -15.57 0.80
CA ALA A 51 -12.29 -14.91 -0.45
C ALA A 51 -10.91 -14.28 -0.38
N MET A 52 -10.29 -14.16 -1.55
CA MET A 52 -9.03 -13.45 -1.76
C MET A 52 -9.19 -12.47 -2.93
N PRO A 53 -8.80 -11.21 -2.81
CA PRO A 53 -8.83 -10.27 -3.92
C PRO A 53 -7.71 -10.59 -4.90
N VAL A 54 -7.98 -10.45 -6.19
CA VAL A 54 -6.98 -10.60 -7.26
C VAL A 54 -7.00 -9.35 -8.12
N VAL A 55 -5.95 -8.55 -8.04
CA VAL A 55 -5.77 -7.36 -8.87
C VAL A 55 -5.34 -7.78 -10.28
N LYS A 56 -6.03 -7.25 -11.30
CA LYS A 56 -5.74 -7.52 -12.72
C LYS A 56 -5.02 -6.35 -13.39
N SER A 57 -5.48 -5.13 -13.14
CA SER A 57 -4.83 -3.94 -13.67
C SER A 57 -4.87 -2.80 -12.66
N VAL A 58 -3.81 -2.00 -12.71
CA VAL A 58 -3.68 -0.72 -12.02
C VAL A 58 -3.28 0.29 -13.08
N GLU A 59 -4.16 1.22 -13.40
CA GLU A 59 -4.00 2.17 -14.50
C GLU A 59 -4.00 3.60 -13.97
N PRO A 60 -2.84 4.29 -13.97
CA PRO A 60 -2.79 5.70 -13.60
C PRO A 60 -3.47 6.56 -14.68
N GLY A 61 -4.17 7.60 -14.23
CA GLY A 61 -4.84 8.60 -15.06
C GLY A 61 -4.57 10.01 -14.53
N GLU A 62 -5.21 11.02 -15.09
CA GLU A 62 -5.05 12.40 -14.63
C GLU A 62 -5.75 12.60 -13.28
N GLY A 63 -4.97 12.76 -12.20
CA GLY A 63 -5.47 12.94 -10.84
C GLY A 63 -6.17 11.73 -10.22
N GLN A 64 -6.00 10.55 -10.77
CA GLN A 64 -6.70 9.34 -10.33
C GLN A 64 -5.94 8.06 -10.68
N VAL A 65 -6.29 6.96 -10.01
CA VAL A 65 -5.84 5.60 -10.34
C VAL A 65 -7.04 4.70 -10.50
N LYS A 66 -7.13 3.98 -11.62
CA LYS A 66 -8.17 2.98 -11.86
C LYS A 66 -7.63 1.60 -11.50
N VAL A 67 -8.34 0.88 -10.64
CA VAL A 67 -7.99 -0.47 -10.20
C VAL A 67 -9.10 -1.42 -10.61
N SER A 68 -8.74 -2.54 -11.24
CA SER A 68 -9.71 -3.58 -11.59
C SER A 68 -9.22 -4.97 -11.21
N GLY A 69 -10.15 -5.86 -10.94
CA GLY A 69 -9.85 -7.22 -10.55
C GLY A 69 -11.10 -8.07 -10.31
N TYR A 70 -10.91 -9.12 -9.56
CA TYR A 70 -11.98 -10.00 -9.12
C TYR A 70 -11.67 -10.58 -7.73
N VAL A 71 -12.70 -11.12 -7.11
CA VAL A 71 -12.58 -11.83 -5.84
C VAL A 71 -12.59 -13.34 -6.13
N ARG A 72 -11.51 -14.03 -5.75
CA ARG A 72 -11.45 -15.49 -5.79
C ARG A 72 -12.06 -16.03 -4.52
N SER A 73 -13.20 -16.67 -4.65
CA SER A 73 -13.98 -17.19 -3.53
C SER A 73 -13.82 -18.71 -3.43
N GLN A 74 -13.69 -19.21 -2.20
CA GLN A 74 -13.84 -20.62 -1.88
C GLN A 74 -15.04 -20.77 -0.96
N VAL A 75 -15.95 -21.65 -1.34
CA VAL A 75 -17.17 -21.92 -0.57
C VAL A 75 -17.25 -23.43 -0.30
N LEU A 76 -17.35 -23.79 0.96
CA LEU A 76 -17.64 -25.15 1.41
C LEU A 76 -19.12 -25.22 1.73
N TYR A 77 -19.85 -26.13 1.09
CA TYR A 77 -21.29 -26.25 1.22
C TYR A 77 -21.69 -27.69 1.42
N VAL A 78 -22.91 -27.90 1.91
CA VAL A 78 -23.53 -29.24 2.02
C VAL A 78 -24.06 -29.65 0.64
N ALA A 79 -23.44 -30.65 0.07
CA ALA A 79 -23.83 -31.22 -1.20
C ALA A 79 -24.91 -32.27 -0.99
N ARG A 80 -25.96 -32.23 -1.81
CA ARG A 80 -27.04 -33.23 -1.84
C ARG A 80 -26.52 -34.54 -2.42
N ARG A 81 -26.18 -35.47 -1.52
CA ARG A 81 -25.72 -36.82 -1.80
C ARG A 81 -26.41 -37.79 -0.82
N GLU A 82 -26.18 -39.07 -0.97
CA GLU A 82 -26.62 -40.09 -0.01
C GLU A 82 -25.36 -40.78 0.59
N PRO A 83 -24.93 -40.44 1.81
CA PRO A 83 -25.38 -39.31 2.66
C PRO A 83 -24.90 -37.95 2.17
N ASP A 84 -25.56 -36.85 2.60
CA ASP A 84 -25.10 -35.48 2.38
C ASP A 84 -23.64 -35.30 2.85
N SER A 85 -22.86 -34.55 2.11
CA SER A 85 -21.43 -34.38 2.36
C SER A 85 -20.97 -32.95 2.08
N ALA A 86 -19.92 -32.53 2.74
CA ALA A 86 -19.29 -31.23 2.45
C ALA A 86 -18.59 -31.26 1.08
N GLU A 87 -18.81 -30.22 0.29
CA GLU A 87 -18.22 -30.06 -1.03
C GLU A 87 -17.70 -28.64 -1.20
N ARG A 88 -16.48 -28.48 -1.73
CA ARG A 88 -15.87 -27.19 -2.02
C ARG A 88 -16.10 -26.78 -3.46
N VAL A 89 -16.43 -25.51 -3.66
CA VAL A 89 -16.40 -24.84 -4.96
C VAL A 89 -15.49 -23.61 -4.89
N SER A 90 -14.74 -23.35 -5.97
CA SER A 90 -13.96 -22.13 -6.15
C SER A 90 -14.57 -21.31 -7.29
N ILE A 91 -14.79 -20.03 -7.06
CA ILE A 91 -15.45 -19.12 -8.00
C ILE A 91 -14.62 -17.83 -8.12
N ASP A 92 -14.21 -17.45 -9.33
CA ASP A 92 -13.49 -16.21 -9.62
C ASP A 92 -14.49 -15.06 -9.93
N ASP A 93 -15.30 -14.72 -8.95
CA ASP A 93 -16.32 -13.67 -8.96
C ASP A 93 -16.62 -13.27 -7.48
N PRO A 94 -17.11 -12.06 -7.19
CA PRO A 94 -17.48 -10.97 -8.08
C PRO A 94 -16.28 -10.20 -8.65
N ARG A 95 -16.48 -9.54 -9.80
CA ARG A 95 -15.51 -8.59 -10.36
C ARG A 95 -15.70 -7.22 -9.74
N PHE A 96 -14.61 -6.47 -9.64
CA PHE A 96 -14.63 -5.08 -9.19
C PHE A 96 -13.85 -4.18 -10.15
N GLU A 97 -14.28 -2.94 -10.20
CA GLU A 97 -13.60 -1.84 -10.87
C GLU A 97 -13.83 -0.57 -10.05
N VAL A 98 -12.77 0.15 -9.72
CA VAL A 98 -12.84 1.37 -8.91
C VAL A 98 -11.89 2.42 -9.45
N VAL A 99 -12.33 3.67 -9.40
CA VAL A 99 -11.51 4.84 -9.69
C VAL A 99 -11.24 5.55 -8.38
N ILE A 100 -9.98 5.66 -8.02
CA ILE A 100 -9.48 6.24 -6.78
C ILE A 100 -8.96 7.64 -7.10
N ALA A 101 -9.49 8.66 -6.43
CA ALA A 101 -8.95 10.01 -6.52
C ALA A 101 -7.55 10.05 -5.92
N ALA A 102 -6.56 10.46 -6.71
CA ALA A 102 -5.17 10.55 -6.33
C ALA A 102 -4.54 11.82 -6.93
N PRO A 103 -4.77 12.99 -6.32
CA PRO A 103 -4.30 14.26 -6.86
C PRO A 103 -2.78 14.26 -7.11
N GLY A 104 -2.36 14.75 -8.27
CA GLY A 104 -0.95 14.80 -8.67
C GLY A 104 -0.48 13.64 -9.55
N VAL A 105 -1.27 12.56 -9.67
CA VAL A 105 -0.99 11.44 -10.58
C VAL A 105 -1.16 11.87 -12.02
N SER A 106 -0.32 11.32 -12.89
CA SER A 106 -0.35 11.49 -14.35
C SER A 106 -0.37 10.11 -15.02
N PRO A 107 -0.90 10.00 -16.24
CA PRO A 107 -0.95 8.72 -16.96
C PRO A 107 0.41 8.04 -17.20
N ASP A 108 1.50 8.82 -17.16
CA ASP A 108 2.87 8.30 -17.34
C ASP A 108 3.51 7.81 -16.04
N ASP A 109 2.84 7.95 -14.90
CA ASP A 109 3.35 7.49 -13.61
C ASP A 109 3.24 5.95 -13.50
N ALA A 110 4.11 5.33 -12.73
CA ALA A 110 3.91 3.94 -12.30
C ALA A 110 2.93 3.92 -11.13
N ALA A 111 2.05 2.92 -11.05
CA ALA A 111 1.11 2.82 -9.95
C ALA A 111 1.04 1.40 -9.39
N THR A 112 0.80 1.31 -8.08
CA THR A 112 0.52 0.08 -7.36
C THR A 112 -0.79 0.21 -6.60
N ALA A 113 -1.45 -0.92 -6.35
CA ALA A 113 -2.64 -0.95 -5.52
C ALA A 113 -2.59 -2.14 -4.57
N GLU A 114 -3.22 -1.97 -3.44
CA GLU A 114 -3.48 -3.01 -2.46
C GLU A 114 -4.99 -3.11 -2.25
N VAL A 115 -5.50 -4.34 -2.22
CA VAL A 115 -6.92 -4.62 -2.03
C VAL A 115 -7.08 -5.52 -0.82
N THR A 116 -7.87 -5.10 0.13
CA THR A 116 -8.22 -5.90 1.30
C THR A 116 -9.72 -6.17 1.31
N ILE A 117 -10.11 -7.38 1.76
CA ILE A 117 -11.51 -7.73 1.92
C ILE A 117 -11.99 -7.20 3.25
N ALA A 118 -12.90 -6.26 3.20
CA ALA A 118 -13.54 -5.70 4.37
C ALA A 118 -14.67 -6.61 4.89
N HIS A 119 -15.41 -7.22 3.98
CA HIS A 119 -16.48 -8.17 4.27
C HIS A 119 -16.65 -9.13 3.10
N PHE A 120 -16.94 -10.40 3.38
CA PHE A 120 -17.29 -11.38 2.37
C PHE A 120 -18.35 -12.33 2.90
N GLU A 121 -19.41 -12.52 2.13
CA GLU A 121 -20.49 -13.42 2.45
C GLU A 121 -20.88 -14.25 1.22
N ALA A 122 -21.20 -15.51 1.45
CA ALA A 122 -21.76 -16.41 0.45
C ALA A 122 -23.04 -17.05 0.99
N GLU A 123 -24.13 -16.84 0.29
CA GLU A 123 -25.44 -17.39 0.66
C GLU A 123 -26.00 -18.30 -0.45
N SER A 124 -26.67 -19.36 -0.06
CA SER A 124 -27.43 -20.19 -0.99
C SER A 124 -28.77 -19.52 -1.31
N THR A 125 -29.01 -19.27 -2.60
CA THR A 125 -30.29 -18.72 -3.08
C THR A 125 -31.10 -19.73 -3.91
N GLY A 126 -30.59 -20.96 -4.02
CA GLY A 126 -31.24 -22.08 -4.70
C GLY A 126 -30.29 -23.27 -4.78
N ALA A 127 -30.78 -24.44 -5.18
CA ALA A 127 -30.01 -25.68 -5.21
C ALA A 127 -28.67 -25.59 -6.00
N ARG A 128 -28.56 -24.68 -6.94
CA ARG A 128 -27.33 -24.46 -7.76
C ARG A 128 -26.89 -23.02 -7.85
N THR A 129 -27.34 -22.15 -6.95
CA THR A 129 -27.06 -20.71 -7.06
C THR A 129 -26.55 -20.18 -5.73
N LEU A 130 -25.39 -19.56 -5.77
CA LEU A 130 -24.77 -18.83 -4.68
C LEU A 130 -24.87 -17.32 -4.93
N GLN A 131 -25.23 -16.57 -3.92
CA GLN A 131 -25.10 -15.11 -3.87
C GLN A 131 -23.79 -14.78 -3.15
N LEU A 132 -22.86 -14.15 -3.86
CA LEU A 132 -21.59 -13.71 -3.30
C LEU A 132 -21.63 -12.18 -3.12
N THR A 133 -21.31 -11.72 -1.92
CA THR A 133 -21.23 -10.30 -1.57
C THR A 133 -19.86 -10.01 -1.01
N ALA A 134 -19.19 -8.98 -1.53
CA ALA A 134 -17.89 -8.56 -1.02
C ALA A 134 -17.84 -7.03 -0.86
N ALA A 135 -17.33 -6.58 0.27
CA ALA A 135 -16.89 -5.20 0.49
C ALA A 135 -15.36 -5.18 0.48
N LEU A 136 -14.78 -4.32 -0.34
CA LEU A 136 -13.34 -4.22 -0.55
C LEU A 136 -12.87 -2.82 -0.17
N ALA A 137 -11.76 -2.75 0.55
CA ALA A 137 -11.00 -1.51 0.70
C ALA A 137 -9.82 -1.55 -0.28
N VAL A 138 -9.73 -0.55 -1.15
CA VAL A 138 -8.73 -0.46 -2.20
C VAL A 138 -7.90 0.78 -1.98
N SER A 139 -6.60 0.63 -1.73
CA SER A 139 -5.63 1.71 -1.69
C SER A 139 -4.77 1.71 -2.95
N ALA A 140 -4.43 2.88 -3.45
CA ALA A 140 -3.55 3.02 -4.60
C ALA A 140 -2.51 4.11 -4.36
N GLN A 141 -1.31 3.87 -4.86
CA GLN A 141 -0.19 4.80 -4.79
C GLN A 141 0.50 4.87 -6.15
N ALA A 142 0.81 6.07 -6.61
CA ALA A 142 1.51 6.29 -7.87
C ALA A 142 2.88 6.94 -7.63
N PHE A 143 3.82 6.61 -8.51
CA PHE A 143 5.22 7.00 -8.41
C PHE A 143 5.67 7.63 -9.72
N ARG A 144 6.38 8.75 -9.61
CA ARG A 144 6.99 9.44 -10.74
C ARG A 144 8.50 9.38 -10.66
N GLU A 145 9.12 8.94 -11.75
CA GLU A 145 10.55 9.09 -11.90
C GLU A 145 10.89 10.54 -12.29
N VAL A 146 11.77 11.16 -11.53
CA VAL A 146 12.25 12.51 -11.78
C VAL A 146 13.71 12.44 -12.16
N ALA A 147 14.05 12.99 -13.33
CA ALA A 147 15.43 13.20 -13.74
C ALA A 147 15.69 14.70 -13.88
N VAL A 148 16.75 15.19 -13.25
CA VAL A 148 17.14 16.59 -13.27
C VAL A 148 18.65 16.72 -13.25
N ASP A 149 19.18 17.63 -14.07
CA ASP A 149 20.59 18.02 -14.04
C ASP A 149 20.74 19.17 -13.02
N VAL A 150 21.53 18.95 -11.98
CA VAL A 150 21.73 19.89 -10.86
C VAL A 150 23.19 20.30 -10.81
N ALA A 151 23.45 21.56 -10.57
CA ALA A 151 24.81 22.02 -10.26
C ALA A 151 25.22 21.49 -8.86
N VAL A 152 26.32 20.76 -8.80
CA VAL A 152 26.90 20.23 -7.56
C VAL A 152 28.10 21.03 -7.09
N ALA A 153 28.72 21.78 -7.99
CA ALA A 153 29.79 22.74 -7.71
C ALA A 153 29.73 23.89 -8.71
N ALA A 154 30.28 25.04 -8.30
CA ALA A 154 30.45 26.21 -9.17
C ALA A 154 31.82 26.83 -8.97
N GLN A 155 32.46 27.25 -10.06
CA GLN A 155 33.74 27.92 -10.05
C GLN A 155 33.70 29.18 -10.92
N ALA A 156 34.27 30.26 -10.42
CA ALA A 156 34.43 31.49 -11.21
C ALA A 156 35.57 31.35 -12.22
N THR A 157 35.37 31.86 -13.41
CA THR A 157 36.39 31.95 -14.46
C THR A 157 36.74 33.40 -14.74
N GLY A 158 38.01 33.69 -15.06
CA GLY A 158 38.43 35.03 -15.51
C GLY A 158 38.61 36.08 -14.40
N GLY A 159 38.87 35.67 -13.15
CA GLY A 159 39.21 36.59 -12.05
C GLY A 159 38.03 37.08 -11.21
N SER A 160 36.82 36.67 -11.50
CA SER A 160 35.63 36.88 -10.65
C SER A 160 35.77 36.12 -9.33
N ARG A 161 35.18 36.64 -8.25
CA ARG A 161 35.04 35.93 -6.97
C ARG A 161 33.58 35.68 -6.70
N ILE A 162 33.26 34.42 -6.39
CA ILE A 162 31.91 33.99 -6.07
C ILE A 162 31.89 33.25 -4.74
N THR A 163 30.80 33.39 -4.02
CA THR A 163 30.45 32.55 -2.88
C THR A 163 29.34 31.61 -3.33
N VAL A 164 29.53 30.30 -3.08
CA VAL A 164 28.61 29.23 -3.48
C VAL A 164 27.98 28.66 -2.23
N HIS A 165 26.64 28.70 -2.16
CA HIS A 165 25.87 28.06 -1.10
C HIS A 165 25.35 26.73 -1.62
N THR A 166 25.64 25.66 -0.86
CA THR A 166 25.20 24.30 -1.18
C THR A 166 24.35 23.74 -0.05
N GLU A 167 23.29 23.06 -0.41
CA GLU A 167 22.51 22.23 0.52
C GLU A 167 22.75 20.74 0.23
N SER A 168 22.77 19.94 1.28
CA SER A 168 22.91 18.50 1.15
C SER A 168 21.53 17.89 0.93
N VAL A 169 21.28 17.39 -0.28
CA VAL A 169 20.03 16.75 -0.64
C VAL A 169 20.19 15.24 -0.54
N THR A 170 19.36 14.58 0.27
CA THR A 170 19.32 13.13 0.36
C THR A 170 18.30 12.60 -0.64
N LEU A 171 18.73 11.70 -1.51
CA LEU A 171 17.91 11.10 -2.55
C LEU A 171 17.84 9.59 -2.37
N SER A 172 16.67 9.02 -2.63
CA SER A 172 16.47 7.59 -2.75
C SER A 172 16.50 7.22 -4.23
N ARG A 173 17.64 6.67 -4.68
CA ARG A 173 17.82 6.25 -6.06
C ARG A 173 17.41 4.77 -6.21
N PRO A 174 16.39 4.45 -7.04
CA PRO A 174 16.02 3.08 -7.30
C PRO A 174 17.19 2.33 -7.97
N VAL A 175 17.46 1.11 -7.51
CA VAL A 175 18.53 0.24 -8.02
C VAL A 175 17.94 -0.93 -8.77
N ALA A 176 16.93 -1.60 -8.20
CA ALA A 176 16.25 -2.72 -8.80
C ALA A 176 14.88 -2.93 -8.16
N SER A 177 13.93 -3.47 -8.94
CA SER A 177 12.59 -3.80 -8.47
C SER A 177 12.14 -5.16 -9.05
N PRO A 178 12.86 -6.29 -8.74
CA PRO A 178 12.44 -7.59 -9.23
C PRO A 178 11.21 -8.10 -8.51
N SER A 179 10.41 -8.88 -9.24
CA SER A 179 9.27 -9.62 -8.72
C SER A 179 9.31 -11.06 -9.25
N GLU A 180 9.16 -12.03 -8.37
CA GLU A 180 9.14 -13.44 -8.74
C GLU A 180 8.13 -14.21 -7.89
N ARG A 181 7.58 -15.28 -8.50
CA ARG A 181 6.67 -16.21 -7.84
C ARG A 181 7.43 -17.36 -7.18
N VAL A 182 7.10 -17.62 -5.93
CA VAL A 182 7.63 -18.73 -5.12
C VAL A 182 6.55 -19.77 -4.94
N GLN A 183 6.89 -21.05 -5.19
CA GLN A 183 6.01 -22.17 -4.84
C GLN A 183 6.39 -22.67 -3.45
N VAL A 184 5.39 -22.79 -2.60
CA VAL A 184 5.50 -23.30 -1.23
C VAL A 184 4.70 -24.60 -1.15
N GLY A 185 5.33 -25.68 -0.72
CA GLY A 185 4.71 -26.98 -0.58
C GLY A 185 5.06 -27.61 0.76
N GLU A 186 4.10 -27.67 1.68
CA GLU A 186 4.29 -28.18 3.04
C GLU A 186 3.22 -29.19 3.42
N THR A 187 3.56 -30.12 4.34
CA THR A 187 2.60 -31.02 4.96
C THR A 187 2.37 -30.61 6.40
N LEU A 188 1.13 -30.20 6.68
CA LEU A 188 0.72 -29.65 7.97
C LEU A 188 -0.12 -30.67 8.72
N GLY A 189 0.32 -31.07 9.91
CA GLY A 189 -0.45 -31.98 10.79
C GLY A 189 -1.60 -31.23 11.45
N ILE A 190 -2.75 -31.88 11.57
CA ILE A 190 -3.90 -31.37 12.31
C ILE A 190 -3.48 -31.25 13.79
N PRO A 191 -3.60 -30.08 14.45
CA PRO A 191 -3.24 -29.93 15.85
C PRO A 191 -4.02 -30.89 16.76
N GLU A 192 -3.40 -31.31 17.87
CA GLU A 192 -4.05 -32.17 18.88
C GLU A 192 -5.39 -31.58 19.39
N GLY A 193 -6.36 -32.43 19.64
CA GLY A 193 -7.68 -32.01 20.07
C GLY A 193 -8.68 -31.77 18.94
N ASN A 194 -8.21 -31.67 17.69
CA ASN A 194 -9.10 -31.53 16.53
C ASN A 194 -9.48 -32.90 15.95
N PRO A 195 -10.72 -33.04 15.40
CA PRO A 195 -11.17 -34.29 14.80
C PRO A 195 -10.39 -34.62 13.52
N PRO A 196 -10.24 -35.92 13.16
CA PRO A 196 -9.64 -36.32 11.90
C PRO A 196 -10.47 -35.87 10.70
N CYS A 197 -9.80 -35.54 9.58
CA CYS A 197 -10.46 -35.09 8.35
C CYS A 197 -10.94 -36.26 7.46
N ILE A 198 -11.88 -35.96 6.57
CA ILE A 198 -12.24 -36.86 5.46
C ILE A 198 -11.15 -36.81 4.39
N LEU A 199 -10.76 -37.97 3.84
CA LEU A 199 -9.75 -38.06 2.76
C LEU A 199 -10.35 -37.73 1.38
N ASP A 200 -11.00 -36.58 1.26
CA ASP A 200 -11.50 -36.04 0.01
C ASP A 200 -11.02 -34.60 -0.16
N ALA A 201 -10.34 -34.31 -1.25
CA ALA A 201 -9.86 -32.97 -1.56
C ALA A 201 -10.98 -31.92 -1.70
N ARG A 202 -12.21 -32.32 -1.92
CA ARG A 202 -13.37 -31.44 -2.01
C ARG A 202 -14.00 -31.14 -0.65
N SER A 203 -13.64 -31.88 0.38
CA SER A 203 -14.16 -31.69 1.75
C SER A 203 -13.40 -30.66 2.57
N CYS A 204 -12.49 -29.92 1.98
CA CYS A 204 -11.75 -28.87 2.67
C CYS A 204 -11.56 -27.62 1.80
N GLY A 205 -11.59 -26.45 2.45
CA GLY A 205 -11.23 -25.15 1.90
C GLY A 205 -10.04 -24.57 2.64
N VAL A 206 -9.33 -23.65 2.02
CA VAL A 206 -8.20 -22.95 2.65
C VAL A 206 -8.22 -21.48 2.31
N ALA A 207 -7.95 -20.65 3.30
CA ALA A 207 -7.71 -19.22 3.16
C ALA A 207 -6.41 -18.84 3.85
N GLY A 208 -5.90 -17.65 3.57
CA GLY A 208 -4.74 -17.15 4.25
C GLY A 208 -4.16 -15.91 3.58
N TRP A 209 -3.04 -15.49 4.11
CA TRP A 209 -2.24 -14.40 3.57
C TRP A 209 -0.76 -14.66 3.80
N ALA A 210 0.08 -13.92 3.08
CA ALA A 210 1.53 -13.92 3.26
C ALA A 210 1.98 -12.68 4.02
N ARG A 211 3.03 -12.80 4.83
CA ARG A 211 3.68 -11.67 5.48
C ARG A 211 5.19 -11.76 5.37
N VAL A 212 5.86 -10.61 5.36
CA VAL A 212 7.31 -10.51 5.41
C VAL A 212 7.76 -10.73 6.86
N ALA A 213 8.63 -11.71 7.09
CA ALA A 213 9.27 -11.95 8.38
C ALA A 213 10.61 -11.22 8.50
N GLY A 214 11.34 -11.05 7.37
CA GLY A 214 12.59 -10.35 7.35
C GLY A 214 13.12 -10.09 5.94
N VAL A 215 13.95 -9.05 5.83
CA VAL A 215 14.69 -8.73 4.60
C VAL A 215 16.17 -8.60 4.94
N GLN A 216 17.02 -9.31 4.22
CA GLN A 216 18.47 -9.26 4.40
C GLN A 216 19.14 -8.81 3.11
N ILE A 217 19.95 -7.75 3.21
CA ILE A 217 20.74 -7.23 2.08
C ILE A 217 22.19 -7.62 2.28
N SER A 218 22.76 -8.22 1.25
CA SER A 218 24.18 -8.52 1.14
C SER A 218 24.71 -8.01 -0.20
N ASP A 219 26.03 -7.98 -0.36
CA ASP A 219 26.62 -7.55 -1.62
C ASP A 219 26.26 -8.54 -2.73
N GLY A 220 25.57 -8.03 -3.76
CA GLY A 220 25.10 -8.79 -4.89
C GLY A 220 23.80 -9.57 -4.69
N LYS A 221 23.16 -9.48 -3.50
CA LYS A 221 21.99 -10.32 -3.20
C LYS A 221 21.04 -9.69 -2.19
N VAL A 222 19.74 -9.86 -2.39
CA VAL A 222 18.70 -9.55 -1.41
C VAL A 222 17.88 -10.80 -1.14
N SER A 223 17.68 -11.12 0.14
CA SER A 223 16.89 -12.28 0.59
C SER A 223 15.68 -11.82 1.37
N VAL A 224 14.54 -12.42 1.07
CA VAL A 224 13.27 -12.20 1.76
C VAL A 224 12.90 -13.49 2.47
N GLU A 225 12.69 -13.40 3.77
CA GLU A 225 12.08 -14.44 4.59
C GLU A 225 10.61 -14.04 4.82
N GLY A 226 9.71 -14.97 4.60
CA GLY A 226 8.28 -14.74 4.78
C GLY A 226 7.58 -15.93 5.43
N GLU A 227 6.37 -15.69 5.86
CA GLU A 227 5.50 -16.68 6.49
C GLU A 227 4.11 -16.61 5.86
N LEU A 228 3.49 -17.78 5.67
CA LEU A 228 2.05 -17.86 5.39
C LEU A 228 1.31 -18.08 6.70
N VAL A 229 0.21 -17.37 6.85
CA VAL A 229 -0.82 -17.64 7.84
C VAL A 229 -1.98 -18.28 7.09
N LEU A 230 -2.30 -19.52 7.46
CA LEU A 230 -3.30 -20.32 6.77
C LEU A 230 -4.39 -20.77 7.72
N GLU A 231 -5.61 -20.79 7.21
CA GLU A 231 -6.79 -21.34 7.87
C GLU A 231 -7.39 -22.42 6.96
N ILE A 232 -7.51 -23.62 7.48
CA ILE A 232 -8.09 -24.75 6.75
C ILE A 232 -9.40 -25.15 7.40
N ALA A 233 -10.49 -24.98 6.66
CA ALA A 233 -11.82 -25.47 7.00
C ALA A 233 -12.00 -26.86 6.37
N TYR A 234 -12.43 -27.86 7.13
CA TYR A 234 -12.60 -29.22 6.62
C TYR A 234 -13.75 -29.96 7.28
N ALA A 235 -14.28 -30.92 6.58
CA ALA A 235 -15.30 -31.84 7.11
C ALA A 235 -14.62 -32.91 7.97
N PRO A 236 -15.08 -33.09 9.26
CA PRO A 236 -14.59 -34.14 10.11
C PRO A 236 -15.09 -35.53 9.62
N ALA A 237 -14.25 -36.58 9.79
CA ALA A 237 -14.55 -37.91 9.32
C ALA A 237 -15.84 -38.57 9.93
N ARG A 238 -16.29 -38.06 11.07
CA ARG A 238 -17.49 -38.59 11.77
C ARG A 238 -18.72 -37.68 11.65
N ALA A 239 -18.59 -36.51 11.03
CA ALA A 239 -19.66 -35.54 10.87
C ALA A 239 -19.50 -34.82 9.53
N ALA A 240 -19.85 -35.50 8.43
CA ALA A 240 -19.57 -35.03 7.07
C ALA A 240 -20.26 -33.71 6.68
N VAL A 241 -21.32 -33.31 7.38
CA VAL A 241 -22.03 -32.04 7.18
C VAL A 241 -21.64 -30.93 8.15
N ALA A 242 -20.66 -31.19 9.01
CA ALA A 242 -20.08 -30.19 9.90
C ALA A 242 -18.76 -29.67 9.36
N VAL A 243 -18.31 -28.55 9.87
CA VAL A 243 -16.99 -27.99 9.56
C VAL A 243 -16.15 -27.85 10.82
N ASN A 244 -14.88 -28.20 10.73
CA ASN A 244 -13.85 -27.87 11.70
C ASN A 244 -12.80 -26.97 11.06
N ILE A 245 -12.21 -26.05 11.82
CA ILE A 245 -11.26 -25.07 11.30
C ILE A 245 -9.99 -25.16 12.11
N VAL A 246 -8.86 -25.22 11.43
CA VAL A 246 -7.52 -25.19 12.04
C VAL A 246 -6.69 -24.07 11.43
N ARG A 247 -5.89 -23.42 12.26
CA ARG A 247 -5.04 -22.31 11.88
C ARG A 247 -3.56 -22.68 12.00
N PHE A 248 -2.78 -22.28 11.01
CA PHE A 248 -1.33 -22.42 10.94
C PHE A 248 -0.71 -21.04 10.76
N GLU A 249 0.02 -20.56 11.75
CA GLU A 249 0.48 -19.17 11.81
C GLU A 249 1.85 -18.92 11.20
N ARG A 250 2.64 -19.97 10.96
CA ARG A 250 4.04 -19.85 10.54
C ARG A 250 4.43 -20.95 9.56
N VAL A 251 3.91 -20.89 8.35
CA VAL A 251 4.37 -21.73 7.25
C VAL A 251 5.46 -20.94 6.51
N PRO A 252 6.76 -21.27 6.70
CA PRO A 252 7.84 -20.42 6.24
C PRO A 252 8.04 -20.54 4.73
N PHE A 253 8.48 -19.45 4.11
CA PHE A 253 9.04 -19.47 2.76
C PHE A 253 10.24 -18.52 2.68
N HIS A 254 11.07 -18.76 1.68
CA HIS A 254 12.27 -17.97 1.45
C HIS A 254 12.45 -17.69 -0.03
N LYS A 255 12.84 -16.44 -0.36
CA LYS A 255 13.23 -16.05 -1.71
C LYS A 255 14.48 -15.19 -1.71
N SER A 256 15.39 -15.51 -2.63
CA SER A 256 16.59 -14.73 -2.87
C SER A 256 16.60 -14.19 -4.29
N PHE A 257 17.03 -12.95 -4.42
CA PHE A 257 17.20 -12.25 -5.68
C PHE A 257 18.67 -11.91 -5.86
N ASP A 258 19.24 -12.32 -6.98
CA ASP A 258 20.60 -11.96 -7.36
C ASP A 258 20.57 -10.58 -8.04
N ILE A 259 21.10 -9.57 -7.34
CA ILE A 259 21.14 -8.18 -7.78
C ILE A 259 22.58 -7.70 -7.68
N PRO A 260 23.36 -7.70 -8.76
CA PRO A 260 24.80 -7.41 -8.74
C PRO A 260 25.17 -6.07 -8.10
N ASP A 261 24.26 -5.09 -8.20
CA ASP A 261 24.45 -3.75 -7.65
C ASP A 261 24.00 -3.61 -6.19
N ALA A 262 23.45 -4.65 -5.58
CA ALA A 262 23.05 -4.61 -4.17
C ALA A 262 24.27 -4.41 -3.26
N ARG A 263 24.11 -3.57 -2.23
CA ARG A 263 25.12 -3.31 -1.19
C ARG A 263 24.43 -3.25 0.17
N LYS A 264 25.10 -3.67 1.21
CA LYS A 264 24.57 -3.68 2.61
C LYS A 264 24.08 -2.33 3.11
N SER A 265 24.58 -1.23 2.54
CA SER A 265 24.20 0.12 2.93
C SER A 265 22.90 0.62 2.30
N MET A 266 22.31 -0.17 1.41
CA MET A 266 21.06 0.16 0.73
C MET A 266 19.84 -0.17 1.60
N GLY A 267 18.71 0.46 1.29
CA GLY A 267 17.40 0.10 1.84
C GLY A 267 16.65 -0.80 0.87
N ALA A 268 15.94 -1.80 1.40
CA ALA A 268 15.03 -2.61 0.61
C ALA A 268 13.66 -2.66 1.29
N LYS A 269 12.62 -2.52 0.47
CA LYS A 269 11.24 -2.84 0.84
C LYS A 269 10.86 -4.14 0.16
N ALA A 270 10.26 -5.07 0.91
CA ALA A 270 9.72 -6.29 0.33
C ALA A 270 8.18 -6.28 0.46
N ARG A 271 7.53 -6.77 -0.59
CA ARG A 271 6.10 -7.08 -0.60
C ARG A 271 5.91 -8.53 -0.92
N VAL A 272 4.96 -9.15 -0.24
CA VAL A 272 4.58 -10.54 -0.47
C VAL A 272 3.06 -10.62 -0.58
N GLU A 273 2.59 -11.36 -1.57
CA GLU A 273 1.16 -11.56 -1.82
C GLU A 273 0.89 -13.03 -2.06
N LEU A 274 -0.09 -13.59 -1.35
CA LEU A 274 -0.54 -14.96 -1.59
C LEU A 274 -1.43 -14.97 -2.83
N ALA A 275 -0.90 -15.48 -3.94
CA ALA A 275 -1.60 -15.52 -5.22
C ALA A 275 -2.56 -16.71 -5.34
N GLU A 276 -2.15 -17.87 -4.82
CA GLU A 276 -2.94 -19.11 -4.86
C GLU A 276 -2.62 -19.96 -3.64
N VAL A 277 -3.63 -20.67 -3.14
CA VAL A 277 -3.44 -21.66 -2.09
C VAL A 277 -4.46 -22.80 -2.23
N VAL A 278 -4.00 -24.03 -2.03
CA VAL A 278 -4.82 -25.25 -2.02
C VAL A 278 -4.38 -26.10 -0.86
N ALA A 279 -5.33 -26.69 -0.15
CA ALA A 279 -5.12 -27.72 0.85
C ALA A 279 -5.74 -29.03 0.38
N ILE A 280 -5.02 -30.13 0.56
CA ILE A 280 -5.44 -31.48 0.15
C ILE A 280 -5.21 -32.42 1.34
N PRO A 281 -6.21 -33.12 1.86
CA PRO A 281 -6.02 -34.14 2.87
C PRO A 281 -5.11 -35.26 2.33
N VAL A 282 -4.02 -35.56 3.02
CA VAL A 282 -3.10 -36.66 2.65
C VAL A 282 -3.15 -37.82 3.63
N SER A 283 -3.66 -37.57 4.82
CA SER A 283 -4.04 -38.56 5.81
C SER A 283 -5.19 -38.00 6.64
N ASP A 284 -5.79 -38.81 7.49
CA ASP A 284 -6.85 -38.39 8.42
C ASP A 284 -6.38 -37.33 9.44
N GLY A 285 -5.06 -37.16 9.61
CA GLY A 285 -4.44 -36.20 10.53
C GLY A 285 -3.55 -35.16 9.85
N ALA A 286 -3.54 -35.00 8.49
CA ALA A 286 -2.65 -34.05 7.84
C ALA A 286 -3.15 -33.55 6.48
N PHE A 287 -2.81 -32.30 6.17
CA PHE A 287 -3.04 -31.65 4.88
C PHE A 287 -1.71 -31.41 4.15
N ARG A 288 -1.67 -31.67 2.86
CA ARG A 288 -0.69 -31.12 1.95
C ARG A 288 -1.18 -29.75 1.50
N VAL A 289 -0.40 -28.72 1.79
CA VAL A 289 -0.66 -27.34 1.33
C VAL A 289 0.27 -27.03 0.17
N GLU A 290 -0.29 -26.50 -0.91
CA GLU A 290 0.44 -25.96 -2.05
C GLU A 290 0.02 -24.51 -2.23
N ALA A 291 0.97 -23.58 -2.19
CA ALA A 291 0.73 -22.15 -2.30
C ALA A 291 1.68 -21.49 -3.29
N ALA A 292 1.20 -20.48 -3.99
CA ALA A 292 2.00 -19.61 -4.82
C ALA A 292 2.03 -18.20 -4.19
N VAL A 293 3.24 -17.71 -3.91
CA VAL A 293 3.47 -16.41 -3.30
C VAL A 293 4.21 -15.52 -4.28
N ASP A 294 3.65 -14.37 -4.61
CA ASP A 294 4.35 -13.34 -5.36
C ASP A 294 5.20 -12.51 -4.39
N VAL A 295 6.51 -12.49 -4.63
CA VAL A 295 7.49 -11.77 -3.82
C VAL A 295 8.11 -10.69 -4.68
N SER A 296 8.01 -9.45 -4.25
CA SER A 296 8.62 -8.30 -4.90
C SER A 296 9.50 -7.52 -3.92
N ILE A 297 10.56 -6.93 -4.41
CA ILE A 297 11.41 -6.01 -3.65
C ILE A 297 11.62 -4.73 -4.43
N GLU A 298 11.73 -3.64 -3.67
CA GLU A 298 12.21 -2.35 -4.14
C GLU A 298 13.53 -2.06 -3.42
N LEU A 299 14.65 -2.14 -4.16
CA LEU A 299 15.98 -1.83 -3.65
C LEU A 299 16.37 -0.42 -4.04
N ALA A 300 16.74 0.41 -3.07
CA ALA A 300 17.15 1.78 -3.28
C ALA A 300 18.45 2.14 -2.55
N ALA A 301 19.29 2.91 -3.22
CA ALA A 301 20.49 3.49 -2.62
C ALA A 301 20.16 4.88 -2.08
N ARG A 302 20.51 5.16 -0.81
CA ARG A 302 20.49 6.50 -0.26
C ARG A 302 21.76 7.22 -0.66
N GLU A 303 21.62 8.35 -1.32
CA GLU A 303 22.73 9.15 -1.79
C GLU A 303 22.58 10.59 -1.31
N ARG A 304 23.63 11.14 -0.68
CA ARG A 304 23.72 12.54 -0.33
C ARG A 304 24.48 13.28 -1.43
N VAL A 305 23.83 14.28 -2.01
CA VAL A 305 24.40 15.08 -3.09
C VAL A 305 24.40 16.54 -2.66
N PRO A 306 25.55 17.23 -2.69
CA PRO A 306 25.56 18.68 -2.51
C PRO A 306 24.90 19.29 -3.74
N ALA A 307 23.85 20.08 -3.55
CA ALA A 307 23.20 20.84 -4.61
C ALA A 307 23.51 22.33 -4.41
N VAL A 308 23.92 23.01 -5.46
CA VAL A 308 24.09 24.45 -5.42
C VAL A 308 22.71 25.11 -5.41
N VAL A 309 22.42 25.84 -4.35
CA VAL A 309 21.13 26.52 -4.16
C VAL A 309 21.21 28.00 -4.43
N GLU A 310 22.39 28.59 -4.21
CA GLU A 310 22.64 30.02 -4.43
C GLU A 310 24.10 30.29 -4.82
N ILE A 311 24.29 31.25 -5.72
CA ILE A 311 25.61 31.76 -6.08
C ILE A 311 25.58 33.29 -5.97
N THR A 312 26.46 33.85 -5.17
CA THR A 312 26.59 35.29 -5.01
C THR A 312 27.97 35.76 -5.46
N SER A 313 28.08 37.00 -5.93
CA SER A 313 29.36 37.62 -6.31
C SER A 313 29.92 38.37 -5.13
N GLU A 314 31.22 38.23 -4.90
CA GLU A 314 32.01 39.08 -3.97
C GLU A 314 32.49 40.36 -4.63
N THR A 315 32.22 40.55 -5.94
CA THR A 315 32.60 41.71 -6.73
C THR A 315 31.37 42.55 -7.09
N GLN A 316 31.56 43.59 -7.89
CA GLN A 316 30.46 44.40 -8.43
C GLN A 316 29.69 43.71 -9.57
N GLU A 317 30.08 42.49 -9.96
CA GLU A 317 29.37 41.70 -10.96
C GLU A 317 28.06 41.17 -10.41
N ILE A 318 27.08 41.04 -11.27
CA ILE A 318 25.80 40.44 -10.95
C ILE A 318 25.83 38.98 -11.41
N VAL A 319 25.48 38.06 -10.52
CA VAL A 319 25.24 36.65 -10.88
C VAL A 319 23.78 36.47 -11.21
N ASP A 320 23.50 36.06 -12.43
CA ASP A 320 22.16 35.60 -12.84
C ASP A 320 22.13 34.09 -12.81
N THR A 321 21.16 33.53 -12.09
CA THR A 321 21.02 32.09 -11.91
C THR A 321 19.65 31.63 -12.41
N GLU A 322 19.64 30.56 -13.17
CA GLU A 322 18.40 29.80 -13.43
C GLU A 322 18.27 28.71 -12.35
N THR A 323 17.09 28.63 -11.74
CA THR A 323 16.82 27.65 -10.71
C THR A 323 15.64 26.75 -11.13
N LYS A 324 15.73 25.50 -10.75
CA LYS A 324 14.63 24.53 -10.87
C LYS A 324 14.22 24.05 -9.49
N SER A 325 12.92 24.09 -9.20
CA SER A 325 12.39 23.54 -7.97
C SER A 325 12.22 22.03 -8.12
N ILE A 326 12.81 21.27 -7.21
CA ILE A 326 12.63 19.81 -7.09
C ILE A 326 11.99 19.49 -5.75
N ILE A 327 11.16 18.45 -5.73
CA ILE A 327 10.61 17.90 -4.48
C ILE A 327 11.34 16.60 -4.23
N VAL A 328 12.00 16.51 -3.09
CA VAL A 328 12.70 15.31 -2.62
C VAL A 328 11.93 14.74 -1.44
N GLU A 329 11.92 13.42 -1.33
CA GLU A 329 11.31 12.71 -0.21
C GLU A 329 12.40 12.03 0.61
N GLU A 330 12.45 12.33 1.91
CA GLU A 330 13.40 11.76 2.86
C GLU A 330 12.64 11.06 3.99
N MET A 331 13.09 9.87 4.37
CA MET A 331 12.59 9.20 5.56
C MET A 331 13.10 9.90 6.80
N VAL A 332 12.22 10.47 7.59
CA VAL A 332 12.53 11.19 8.84
C VAL A 332 12.65 10.28 10.04
N GLY A 333 11.91 9.15 10.02
CA GLY A 333 11.99 8.17 11.10
C GLY A 333 11.13 6.96 10.86
N GLU A 334 11.28 5.97 11.72
CA GLU A 334 10.45 4.77 11.76
C GLU A 334 10.19 4.37 13.20
N GLY A 335 9.10 3.67 13.43
CA GLY A 335 8.71 3.18 14.73
C GLY A 335 7.69 2.06 14.65
N ALA A 336 7.34 1.49 15.79
CA ALA A 336 6.29 0.50 15.87
C ALA A 336 5.53 0.64 17.20
N VAL A 337 4.25 0.26 17.19
CA VAL A 337 3.39 0.22 18.36
C VAL A 337 2.76 -1.16 18.50
N ASP A 338 2.62 -1.60 19.73
CA ASP A 338 1.83 -2.78 20.10
C ASP A 338 0.52 -2.28 20.71
N ILE A 339 -0.59 -2.51 20.03
CA ILE A 339 -1.92 -2.05 20.42
C ILE A 339 -2.66 -3.20 21.07
N ASP A 340 -2.98 -3.07 22.33
CA ASP A 340 -3.79 -4.06 23.04
C ASP A 340 -5.24 -3.98 22.59
N VAL A 341 -5.81 -5.13 22.27
CA VAL A 341 -7.21 -5.28 21.86
C VAL A 341 -7.93 -6.09 22.93
N GLU A 342 -8.95 -5.50 23.52
CA GLU A 342 -9.85 -6.15 24.46
C GLU A 342 -11.28 -5.68 24.23
N ASP A 343 -12.17 -6.61 23.86
CA ASP A 343 -13.60 -6.32 23.68
C ASP A 343 -14.45 -7.53 24.03
N THR A 344 -15.64 -7.28 24.56
CA THR A 344 -16.64 -8.32 24.86
C THR A 344 -17.89 -8.09 24.02
N VAL A 345 -18.09 -8.94 23.03
CA VAL A 345 -19.17 -8.79 22.05
C VAL A 345 -20.32 -9.74 22.37
N PRO A 346 -21.56 -9.23 22.55
CA PRO A 346 -22.73 -10.07 22.75
C PRO A 346 -23.10 -10.78 21.44
N ILE A 347 -23.25 -12.09 21.49
CA ILE A 347 -23.60 -12.93 20.34
C ILE A 347 -24.95 -12.54 19.73
N SER A 348 -25.91 -12.15 20.58
CA SER A 348 -27.24 -11.71 20.15
C SER A 348 -27.22 -10.44 19.28
N ALA A 349 -26.22 -9.57 19.47
CA ALA A 349 -26.03 -8.39 18.63
C ALA A 349 -25.48 -8.76 17.23
N LEU A 350 -24.76 -9.87 17.13
CA LEU A 350 -24.14 -10.38 15.91
C LEU A 350 -25.08 -11.30 15.13
N ALA A 351 -26.00 -11.97 15.82
CA ALA A 351 -26.91 -12.97 15.27
C ALA A 351 -28.36 -12.46 15.15
N GLN A 352 -28.56 -11.24 14.65
CA GLN A 352 -29.88 -10.59 14.56
C GLN A 352 -30.95 -11.39 13.80
N ARG A 353 -30.62 -12.50 13.17
CA ARG A 353 -31.52 -13.31 12.35
C ARG A 353 -31.79 -14.71 12.89
N ARG A 354 -31.20 -15.12 14.04
CA ARG A 354 -31.33 -16.51 14.55
C ARG A 354 -31.60 -16.56 16.04
N SER A 355 -32.48 -17.47 16.43
CA SER A 355 -32.75 -17.85 17.82
C SER A 355 -31.69 -18.87 18.24
N LEU A 356 -30.51 -18.40 18.66
CA LEU A 356 -29.43 -19.24 19.17
C LEU A 356 -29.73 -19.65 20.60
N THR A 357 -30.10 -20.90 20.81
CA THR A 357 -30.49 -21.42 22.13
C THR A 357 -29.45 -22.33 22.78
N GLY A 358 -28.36 -22.67 22.12
CA GLY A 358 -27.39 -23.61 22.67
C GLY A 358 -26.08 -23.63 21.90
N MET A 359 -25.28 -22.54 21.98
CA MET A 359 -23.99 -22.51 21.34
C MET A 359 -22.96 -23.38 22.04
N GLU A 360 -22.48 -24.39 21.37
CA GLU A 360 -21.59 -25.33 21.99
C GLU A 360 -20.11 -25.06 21.82
N GLU A 361 -19.62 -24.55 20.66
CA GLU A 361 -18.18 -24.47 20.45
C GLU A 361 -17.76 -23.43 19.41
N ILE A 362 -16.68 -22.69 19.71
CA ILE A 362 -15.93 -21.90 18.71
C ILE A 362 -15.08 -22.88 17.91
N LYS A 363 -15.28 -22.94 16.60
CA LYS A 363 -14.55 -23.82 15.69
C LYS A 363 -13.30 -23.16 15.09
N GLY A 364 -13.21 -21.87 15.15
CA GLY A 364 -12.07 -21.07 14.68
C GLY A 364 -12.44 -19.62 14.48
N SER A 365 -11.45 -18.79 14.23
CA SER A 365 -11.65 -17.39 13.88
C SER A 365 -10.65 -16.95 12.83
N LEU A 366 -11.12 -16.35 11.74
CA LEU A 366 -10.28 -15.62 10.79
C LEU A 366 -10.21 -14.17 11.23
N ARG A 367 -9.00 -13.61 11.24
CA ARG A 367 -8.73 -12.25 11.68
C ARG A 367 -8.04 -11.47 10.59
N GLN A 368 -8.46 -10.24 10.37
CA GLN A 368 -7.88 -9.34 9.41
C GLN A 368 -7.79 -7.93 10.01
N VAL A 369 -6.63 -7.34 9.94
CA VAL A 369 -6.39 -5.96 10.33
C VAL A 369 -6.50 -5.08 9.10
N GLY A 370 -7.48 -4.19 9.09
CA GLY A 370 -7.62 -3.15 8.08
C GLY A 370 -7.23 -1.80 8.68
N LEU A 371 -6.39 -1.05 7.99
CA LEU A 371 -6.04 0.30 8.38
C LEU A 371 -6.97 1.28 7.69
N SER A 372 -7.53 2.22 8.44
CA SER A 372 -8.39 3.28 7.93
C SER A 372 -7.66 4.60 7.75
N GLU A 373 -6.66 4.86 8.58
CA GLU A 373 -5.95 6.13 8.61
C GLU A 373 -4.57 5.99 9.21
N ALA A 374 -3.61 6.77 8.68
CA ALA A 374 -2.30 6.96 9.27
C ALA A 374 -1.89 8.43 9.06
N GLU A 375 -1.78 9.18 10.15
CA GLU A 375 -1.53 10.62 10.14
C GLU A 375 -0.31 11.00 10.97
N ALA A 376 0.39 12.04 10.52
CA ALA A 376 1.51 12.63 11.24
C ALA A 376 1.07 13.83 12.08
N SER A 377 1.53 13.89 13.30
CA SER A 377 1.49 15.06 14.19
C SER A 377 2.88 15.29 14.78
N ASP A 378 3.09 16.42 15.47
CA ASP A 378 4.43 16.77 15.99
C ASP A 378 4.95 15.72 16.98
N GLY A 379 5.99 14.99 16.56
CA GLY A 379 6.68 13.97 17.36
C GLY A 379 6.04 12.58 17.33
N GLU A 380 4.92 12.38 16.64
CA GLU A 380 4.22 11.10 16.61
C GLU A 380 3.46 10.83 15.32
N ALA A 381 3.22 9.55 15.05
CA ALA A 381 2.33 9.09 13.97
C ALA A 381 1.15 8.33 14.57
N THR A 382 -0.06 8.81 14.35
CA THR A 382 -1.29 8.14 14.80
C THR A 382 -1.75 7.16 13.74
N VAL A 383 -2.03 5.92 14.13
CA VAL A 383 -2.60 4.88 13.29
C VAL A 383 -3.98 4.49 13.79
N ARG A 384 -4.94 4.37 12.88
CA ARG A 384 -6.30 3.94 13.18
C ARG A 384 -6.70 2.81 12.25
N GLY A 385 -7.49 1.91 12.76
CA GLY A 385 -7.94 0.79 11.95
C GLY A 385 -9.05 -0.01 12.60
N LEU A 386 -9.35 -1.12 11.96
CA LEU A 386 -10.39 -2.05 12.33
C LEU A 386 -9.84 -3.46 12.30
N LEU A 387 -9.82 -4.14 13.44
CA LEU A 387 -9.64 -5.58 13.50
C LEU A 387 -10.99 -6.24 13.19
N ARG A 388 -11.06 -7.00 12.14
CA ARG A 388 -12.22 -7.83 11.80
C ARG A 388 -11.93 -9.27 12.15
N SER A 389 -12.70 -9.81 13.07
CA SER A 389 -12.63 -11.21 13.43
C SER A 389 -13.88 -11.90 12.91
N ARG A 390 -13.72 -12.88 12.03
CA ARG A 390 -14.81 -13.76 11.60
C ARG A 390 -14.72 -15.04 12.43
N VAL A 391 -15.66 -15.24 13.33
CA VAL A 391 -15.69 -16.36 14.26
C VAL A 391 -16.66 -17.40 13.72
N PHE A 392 -16.18 -18.63 13.57
CA PHE A 392 -16.99 -19.76 13.16
C PHE A 392 -17.45 -20.51 14.40
N LEU A 393 -18.75 -20.64 14.51
CA LEU A 393 -19.44 -21.27 15.63
C LEU A 393 -20.20 -22.48 15.14
N SER A 394 -20.28 -23.55 15.92
CA SER A 394 -21.18 -24.66 15.68
C SER A 394 -22.21 -24.73 16.77
N ASP A 395 -23.45 -24.96 16.37
CA ASP A 395 -24.58 -25.29 17.22
C ASP A 395 -25.18 -26.62 16.77
N VAL A 396 -26.07 -27.16 17.57
CA VAL A 396 -26.78 -28.37 17.28
C VAL A 396 -28.26 -28.04 17.25
N GLU A 397 -28.85 -28.10 16.06
CA GLU A 397 -30.31 -27.97 15.90
C GLU A 397 -30.96 -29.34 15.96
N GLU A 398 -32.07 -29.46 16.69
CA GLU A 398 -32.95 -30.64 16.71
C GLU A 398 -34.21 -30.32 15.91
N ASP A 399 -34.50 -31.15 14.91
CA ASP A 399 -35.78 -31.14 14.20
C ASP A 399 -36.42 -32.53 14.21
N ASP A 400 -37.57 -32.66 13.54
CA ASP A 400 -38.31 -33.94 13.44
C ASP A 400 -37.53 -35.06 12.71
N ALA A 401 -36.42 -34.72 12.03
CA ALA A 401 -35.55 -35.66 11.30
C ALA A 401 -34.29 -36.04 12.07
N GLY A 402 -33.97 -35.36 13.19
CA GLY A 402 -32.83 -35.65 14.06
C GLY A 402 -32.04 -34.40 14.49
N THR A 403 -30.88 -34.65 15.06
CA THR A 403 -29.94 -33.62 15.56
C THR A 403 -28.89 -33.33 14.52
N PHE A 404 -28.77 -32.07 14.05
CA PHE A 404 -27.83 -31.67 13.02
C PHE A 404 -26.85 -30.59 13.55
N PRO A 405 -25.55 -30.72 13.27
CA PRO A 405 -24.60 -29.63 13.53
C PRO A 405 -24.81 -28.50 12.52
N VAL A 406 -25.03 -27.29 13.00
CA VAL A 406 -25.13 -26.06 12.19
C VAL A 406 -23.89 -25.25 12.43
N ALA A 407 -23.18 -24.91 11.37
CA ALA A 407 -22.04 -23.98 11.43
C ALA A 407 -22.48 -22.61 10.88
N PHE A 408 -22.08 -21.55 11.55
CA PHE A 408 -22.32 -20.19 11.09
C PHE A 408 -21.14 -19.28 11.45
N ALA A 409 -20.96 -18.22 10.68
CA ALA A 409 -19.91 -17.24 10.90
C ALA A 409 -20.49 -15.95 11.47
N LEU A 410 -19.83 -15.40 12.46
CA LEU A 410 -20.11 -14.09 13.02
C LEU A 410 -18.94 -13.15 12.74
N GLU A 411 -19.22 -11.94 12.28
CA GLU A 411 -18.20 -10.91 12.13
C GLU A 411 -18.19 -10.02 13.37
N MET A 412 -16.99 -9.78 13.88
CA MET A 412 -16.74 -8.94 15.06
C MET A 412 -15.74 -7.87 14.67
N PRO A 413 -16.21 -6.65 14.37
CA PRO A 413 -15.33 -5.51 14.15
C PRO A 413 -14.90 -4.92 15.50
N VAL A 414 -13.60 -4.73 15.70
CA VAL A 414 -13.04 -4.02 16.85
C VAL A 414 -12.20 -2.87 16.36
N GLU A 415 -12.61 -1.63 16.63
CA GLU A 415 -11.86 -0.44 16.27
C GLU A 415 -10.64 -0.29 17.17
N PHE A 416 -9.54 0.15 16.61
CA PHE A 416 -8.33 0.49 17.35
C PHE A 416 -7.74 1.82 16.87
N SER A 417 -7.07 2.50 17.81
CA SER A 417 -6.31 3.72 17.53
C SER A 417 -5.19 3.83 18.51
N ASP A 418 -3.98 4.11 18.02
CA ASP A 418 -2.83 4.39 18.89
C ASP A 418 -1.79 5.25 18.14
N SER A 419 -0.80 5.75 18.88
CA SER A 419 0.26 6.61 18.36
C SER A 419 1.63 5.98 18.53
N VAL A 420 2.47 6.16 17.51
CA VAL A 420 3.87 5.76 17.48
C VAL A 420 4.74 7.00 17.67
N GLU A 421 5.58 7.02 18.70
CA GLU A 421 6.55 8.11 18.89
C GLU A 421 7.62 8.09 17.79
N ILE A 422 7.72 9.16 17.03
CA ILE A 422 8.76 9.40 16.03
C ILE A 422 9.21 10.86 16.18
N PRO A 423 10.27 11.15 16.94
CA PRO A 423 10.61 12.50 17.43
C PRO A 423 10.75 13.58 16.36
N ASP A 424 11.19 13.21 15.16
CA ASP A 424 11.45 14.16 14.06
C ASP A 424 10.25 14.37 13.12
N VAL A 425 9.12 13.71 13.38
CA VAL A 425 7.90 13.84 12.58
C VAL A 425 7.19 15.15 12.89
N ILE A 426 6.64 15.78 11.86
CA ILE A 426 5.80 16.98 11.95
C ILE A 426 4.50 16.79 11.17
N GLU A 427 3.51 17.62 11.47
CA GLU A 427 2.26 17.66 10.70
C GLU A 427 2.53 17.83 9.19
N GLY A 428 1.89 17.01 8.37
CA GLY A 428 2.06 16.99 6.91
C GLY A 428 3.11 16.02 6.38
N ASP A 429 3.91 15.38 7.24
CA ASP A 429 4.75 14.26 6.84
C ASP A 429 3.87 13.08 6.42
N ARG A 430 4.29 12.33 5.41
CA ARG A 430 3.57 11.15 4.94
C ARG A 430 3.92 9.93 5.79
N ILE A 431 2.91 9.30 6.34
CA ILE A 431 3.06 8.06 7.09
C ILE A 431 2.81 6.87 6.14
N GLU A 432 3.70 5.89 6.21
CA GLU A 432 3.58 4.61 5.52
C GLU A 432 3.60 3.48 6.52
N VAL A 433 2.62 2.58 6.45
CA VAL A 433 2.63 1.38 7.27
C VAL A 433 3.56 0.36 6.63
N THR A 434 4.55 -0.08 7.39
CA THR A 434 5.62 -0.98 6.93
C THR A 434 5.36 -2.44 7.28
N SER A 435 4.64 -2.68 8.36
CA SER A 435 4.29 -4.02 8.81
C SER A 435 3.03 -4.02 9.68
N VAL A 436 2.25 -5.09 9.57
CA VAL A 436 1.12 -5.37 10.45
C VAL A 436 1.20 -6.83 10.87
N SER A 437 1.13 -7.09 12.15
CA SER A 437 0.99 -8.44 12.69
C SER A 437 -0.02 -8.45 13.83
N GLU A 438 -0.74 -9.54 13.99
CA GLU A 438 -1.73 -9.70 15.04
C GLU A 438 -1.49 -10.99 15.83
N SER A 439 -1.77 -10.93 17.14
CA SER A 439 -1.83 -12.06 18.05
C SER A 439 -3.08 -11.90 18.91
N VAL A 440 -4.23 -12.19 18.29
CA VAL A 440 -5.54 -12.00 18.90
C VAL A 440 -6.23 -13.34 19.05
N PHE A 441 -6.88 -13.55 20.18
CA PHE A 441 -7.65 -14.75 20.49
C PHE A 441 -9.12 -14.37 20.69
N VAL A 442 -10.01 -15.27 20.30
CA VAL A 442 -11.43 -15.14 20.55
C VAL A 442 -11.87 -16.32 21.40
N GLU A 443 -12.38 -16.03 22.56
CA GLU A 443 -12.81 -17.02 23.53
C GLU A 443 -14.28 -16.80 23.96
N ARG A 444 -14.87 -17.81 24.54
CA ARG A 444 -16.24 -17.72 25.05
C ARG A 444 -16.23 -17.14 26.47
N ALA A 445 -16.81 -15.95 26.64
CA ALA A 445 -16.96 -15.30 27.94
C ALA A 445 -18.21 -15.71 28.74
N GLY A 446 -19.08 -16.51 28.10
CA GLY A 446 -20.34 -16.95 28.71
C GLY A 446 -21.33 -17.48 27.70
N PRO A 447 -22.58 -17.78 28.08
CA PRO A 447 -23.56 -18.41 27.20
C PRO A 447 -23.90 -17.60 25.94
N ALA A 448 -23.73 -16.29 26.00
CA ALA A 448 -24.13 -15.38 24.92
C ALA A 448 -23.09 -14.27 24.64
N LYS A 449 -21.82 -14.49 24.98
CA LYS A 449 -20.75 -13.49 24.81
C LYS A 449 -19.48 -14.13 24.30
N LEU A 450 -18.76 -13.38 23.45
CA LEU A 450 -17.40 -13.68 23.00
C LEU A 450 -16.46 -12.58 23.51
N ASP A 451 -15.31 -12.95 24.05
CA ASP A 451 -14.21 -12.07 24.37
C ASP A 451 -13.18 -12.11 23.26
N VAL A 452 -12.76 -10.94 22.82
CA VAL A 452 -11.64 -10.73 21.90
C VAL A 452 -10.49 -10.15 22.71
N GLN A 453 -9.37 -10.83 22.76
CA GLN A 453 -8.19 -10.39 23.52
C GLN A 453 -6.92 -10.62 22.73
N GLY A 454 -5.96 -9.71 22.84
CA GLY A 454 -4.66 -9.87 22.23
C GLY A 454 -3.98 -8.55 21.89
N SER A 455 -3.07 -8.58 20.92
CA SER A 455 -2.36 -7.40 20.48
C SER A 455 -2.22 -7.34 18.96
N ILE A 456 -2.16 -6.11 18.45
CA ILE A 456 -1.85 -5.80 17.04
C ILE A 456 -0.56 -4.99 17.05
N ARG A 457 0.48 -5.47 16.37
CA ARG A 457 1.71 -4.72 16.18
C ARG A 457 1.72 -4.06 14.81
N ILE A 458 1.92 -2.74 14.79
CA ILE A 458 1.98 -1.94 13.57
C ILE A 458 3.31 -1.23 13.51
N GLY A 459 4.06 -1.46 12.43
CA GLY A 459 5.26 -0.72 12.09
C GLY A 459 4.93 0.40 11.11
N VAL A 460 5.53 1.57 11.32
CA VAL A 460 5.35 2.74 10.46
C VAL A 460 6.68 3.39 10.11
N ALA A 461 6.74 4.03 8.94
CA ALA A 461 7.82 4.92 8.54
C ALA A 461 7.24 6.27 8.12
N ALA A 462 7.91 7.33 8.49
CA ALA A 462 7.52 8.70 8.18
C ALA A 462 8.44 9.31 7.12
N TYR A 463 7.85 9.99 6.15
CA TYR A 463 8.54 10.60 5.02
C TYR A 463 8.18 12.08 4.90
N ARG A 464 9.22 12.93 4.79
CA ARG A 464 9.08 14.37 4.57
C ARG A 464 9.35 14.72 3.13
N GLN A 465 8.45 15.47 2.52
CA GLN A 465 8.65 16.07 1.20
C GLN A 465 9.18 17.48 1.36
N THR A 466 10.43 17.71 0.94
CA THR A 466 11.08 19.02 0.98
C THR A 466 11.24 19.56 -0.43
N ARG A 467 10.87 20.84 -0.60
CA ARG A 467 11.08 21.56 -1.85
C ARG A 467 12.42 22.27 -1.82
N VAL A 468 13.32 21.89 -2.71
CA VAL A 468 14.66 22.49 -2.85
C VAL A 468 14.74 23.19 -4.19
N SER A 469 15.18 24.47 -4.17
CA SER A 469 15.48 25.22 -5.39
C SER A 469 16.95 25.03 -5.74
N VAL A 470 17.23 24.35 -6.85
CA VAL A 470 18.59 24.02 -7.28
C VAL A 470 18.99 24.86 -8.50
N VAL A 471 20.22 25.31 -8.53
CA VAL A 471 20.77 26.06 -9.67
C VAL A 471 21.04 25.10 -10.83
N THR A 472 20.54 25.47 -12.01
CA THR A 472 20.73 24.71 -13.27
C THR A 472 21.60 25.45 -14.28
N ALA A 473 21.64 26.78 -14.21
CA ALA A 473 22.55 27.61 -15.00
C ALA A 473 22.95 28.86 -14.21
N ALA A 474 24.13 29.40 -14.49
CA ALA A 474 24.59 30.64 -13.88
C ALA A 474 25.47 31.43 -14.85
N GLU A 475 25.25 32.72 -14.93
CA GLU A 475 26.04 33.66 -15.73
C GLU A 475 26.43 34.86 -14.88
N THR A 476 27.61 35.44 -15.18
CA THR A 476 27.97 36.74 -14.64
C THR A 476 27.62 37.86 -15.62
N MET A 477 26.99 38.90 -15.11
CA MET A 477 26.65 40.09 -15.87
C MET A 477 27.34 41.30 -15.27
N THR A 478 27.92 42.15 -16.13
CA THR A 478 28.42 43.44 -15.68
C THR A 478 27.22 44.40 -15.53
N PRO A 479 27.04 45.01 -14.35
CA PRO A 479 25.98 46.00 -14.17
C PRO A 479 26.18 47.18 -15.09
N VAL A 480 25.11 47.62 -15.73
CA VAL A 480 25.12 48.82 -16.57
C VAL A 480 24.85 50.03 -15.68
N SER A 481 25.81 50.97 -15.64
CA SER A 481 25.58 52.23 -14.95
C SER A 481 24.62 53.10 -15.78
N LEU A 482 23.49 53.46 -15.19
CA LEU A 482 22.53 54.38 -15.82
C LEU A 482 23.00 55.81 -15.60
N ASP A 483 23.07 56.59 -16.69
CA ASP A 483 23.20 58.03 -16.59
C ASP A 483 21.85 58.63 -16.17
N PRO A 484 21.74 59.30 -15.02
CA PRO A 484 20.47 59.85 -14.54
C PRO A 484 19.89 60.93 -15.46
N PHE A 485 20.71 61.47 -16.38
CA PHE A 485 20.28 62.51 -17.35
C PHE A 485 20.01 61.96 -18.75
N ALA A 486 20.21 60.66 -18.99
CA ALA A 486 19.99 60.04 -20.31
C ALA A 486 18.82 59.05 -20.29
N MET A 487 18.05 59.03 -21.38
CA MET A 487 17.03 57.98 -21.62
C MET A 487 17.73 56.69 -22.05
N THR A 488 17.58 55.65 -21.26
CA THR A 488 18.16 54.33 -21.59
C THR A 488 17.09 53.44 -22.19
N PHE A 489 17.36 52.82 -23.32
CA PHE A 489 16.50 51.84 -23.96
C PHE A 489 17.23 50.50 -24.09
N TYR A 490 16.55 49.43 -23.81
CA TYR A 490 17.02 48.06 -23.99
C TYR A 490 16.23 47.37 -25.08
N VAL A 491 16.94 46.67 -26.00
CA VAL A 491 16.28 45.80 -26.99
C VAL A 491 16.32 44.38 -26.44
N VAL A 492 15.14 43.81 -26.24
CA VAL A 492 14.96 42.47 -25.64
C VAL A 492 15.61 41.42 -26.53
N GLY A 493 16.47 40.61 -25.97
CA GLY A 493 17.08 39.45 -26.61
C GLY A 493 16.20 38.17 -26.44
N ALA A 494 16.54 37.11 -27.17
CA ALA A 494 15.92 35.83 -26.97
C ALA A 494 16.26 35.28 -25.58
N GLY A 495 15.22 34.90 -24.78
CA GLY A 495 15.39 34.40 -23.41
C GLY A 495 15.51 35.47 -22.33
N ASP A 496 15.39 36.75 -22.67
CA ASP A 496 15.36 37.82 -21.66
C ASP A 496 14.00 37.80 -20.92
N THR A 497 14.09 38.10 -19.60
CA THR A 497 12.93 38.33 -18.75
C THR A 497 13.00 39.68 -18.06
N LEU A 498 11.87 40.25 -17.65
CA LEU A 498 11.85 41.50 -16.92
C LEU A 498 12.75 41.46 -15.66
N PRO A 499 12.77 40.41 -14.84
CA PRO A 499 13.67 40.29 -13.70
C PRO A 499 15.16 40.27 -14.10
N ARG A 500 15.53 39.65 -15.23
CA ARG A 500 16.90 39.59 -15.73
C ARG A 500 17.36 40.97 -16.20
N ILE A 501 16.53 41.67 -16.96
CA ILE A 501 16.79 43.04 -17.41
C ILE A 501 16.90 43.98 -16.22
N ALA A 502 15.99 43.87 -15.25
CA ALA A 502 15.94 44.65 -14.04
C ALA A 502 17.26 44.55 -13.23
N ARG A 503 17.74 43.33 -13.02
CA ARG A 503 19.03 43.08 -12.35
C ARG A 503 20.20 43.73 -13.08
N ARG A 504 20.25 43.61 -14.40
CA ARG A 504 21.33 44.18 -15.22
C ARG A 504 21.47 45.70 -15.09
N TYR A 505 20.34 46.40 -14.93
CA TYR A 505 20.30 47.85 -14.82
C TYR A 505 20.16 48.35 -13.37
N GLY A 506 19.99 47.45 -12.42
CA GLY A 506 19.77 47.76 -11.00
C GLY A 506 18.48 48.55 -10.75
N VAL A 507 17.46 48.28 -11.55
CA VAL A 507 16.10 48.89 -11.48
C VAL A 507 15.08 47.82 -11.13
N PRO A 508 14.14 48.07 -10.21
CA PRO A 508 13.10 47.11 -9.88
C PRO A 508 12.27 46.70 -11.11
N PRO A 509 11.89 45.38 -11.25
CA PRO A 509 11.14 44.89 -12.42
C PRO A 509 9.81 45.59 -12.59
N ASP A 510 9.11 45.89 -11.50
CA ASP A 510 7.84 46.62 -11.47
C ASP A 510 7.94 48.04 -12.06
N LYS A 511 9.06 48.74 -11.80
CA LYS A 511 9.30 50.05 -12.39
C LYS A 511 9.52 49.97 -13.89
N ILE A 512 10.26 48.94 -14.38
CA ILE A 512 10.43 48.72 -15.81
C ILE A 512 9.09 48.38 -16.46
N ALA A 513 8.32 47.48 -15.88
CA ALA A 513 7.01 47.10 -16.38
C ALA A 513 6.08 48.33 -16.49
N LEU A 514 5.95 49.08 -15.41
CA LEU A 514 5.12 50.29 -15.35
C LEU A 514 5.54 51.33 -16.40
N ALA A 515 6.84 51.56 -16.53
CA ALA A 515 7.39 52.54 -17.47
C ALA A 515 7.16 52.18 -18.95
N ASN A 516 6.87 50.92 -19.22
CA ASN A 516 6.61 50.40 -20.56
C ASN A 516 5.12 49.96 -20.79
N GLY A 517 4.23 50.24 -19.83
CA GLY A 517 2.81 49.88 -19.95
C GLY A 517 2.54 48.38 -19.92
N MET A 518 3.44 47.63 -19.26
CA MET A 518 3.35 46.17 -19.12
C MET A 518 2.86 45.78 -17.72
N ALA A 519 2.22 44.61 -17.62
CA ALA A 519 2.01 43.98 -16.33
C ALA A 519 3.30 43.35 -15.80
N GLN A 520 3.44 43.20 -14.50
CA GLN A 520 4.64 42.62 -13.86
C GLN A 520 4.87 41.16 -14.26
N THR A 521 3.79 40.48 -14.65
CA THR A 521 3.79 39.08 -15.13
C THR A 521 4.03 38.93 -16.63
N ASP A 522 4.07 40.05 -17.38
CA ASP A 522 4.27 39.99 -18.82
C ASP A 522 5.68 39.56 -19.17
N VAL A 523 5.80 38.72 -20.18
CA VAL A 523 7.09 38.31 -20.76
C VAL A 523 7.39 39.21 -21.95
N PRO A 524 8.49 39.99 -21.93
CA PRO A 524 8.83 40.85 -23.05
C PRO A 524 9.21 40.02 -24.30
N GLU A 525 8.79 40.50 -25.47
CA GLU A 525 9.08 39.81 -26.74
C GLU A 525 10.48 40.11 -27.27
N PRO A 526 11.19 39.11 -27.85
CA PRO A 526 12.47 39.36 -28.51
C PRO A 526 12.34 40.45 -29.61
N GLY A 527 13.24 41.47 -29.53
CA GLY A 527 13.20 42.63 -30.40
C GLY A 527 12.37 43.81 -29.87
N GLN A 528 11.58 43.61 -28.82
CA GLN A 528 10.85 44.68 -28.15
C GLN A 528 11.81 45.68 -27.54
N LYS A 529 11.51 46.97 -27.67
CA LYS A 529 12.31 48.06 -27.10
C LYS A 529 11.68 48.50 -25.79
N LEU A 530 12.41 48.29 -24.69
CA LEU A 530 11.99 48.69 -23.34
C LEU A 530 12.72 49.96 -22.90
N TYR A 531 11.99 50.90 -22.36
CA TYR A 531 12.54 52.03 -21.62
C TYR A 531 12.95 51.58 -20.22
N ILE A 532 14.18 51.87 -19.86
CA ILE A 532 14.71 51.58 -18.52
C ILE A 532 14.73 52.89 -17.72
N PRO A 533 13.84 53.03 -16.73
CA PRO A 533 13.78 54.28 -15.95
C PRO A 533 15.05 54.46 -15.10
N ALA A 534 15.44 55.70 -14.87
CA ALA A 534 16.50 56.01 -13.92
C ALA A 534 16.11 55.57 -12.49
N ARG A 535 17.11 55.24 -11.67
CA ARG A 535 16.90 54.74 -10.31
C ARG A 535 16.10 55.70 -9.43
#